data_283d56154abd3c342dd34d8a60b40809
#
_entry.id   283d56154abd3c342dd34d8a60b40809
#
_cell.length_a   1.000
_cell.length_b   1.000
_cell.length_c   1.000
_cell.angle_alpha   90.00
_cell.angle_beta   90.00
_cell.angle_gamma   90.00
#
_symmetry.space_group_name_H-M   'P 1'
#
loop_
_entity.id
_entity.type
_entity.pdbx_description
1 polymer ?
#
loop_
_entity_poly.entity_id
_entity_poly.type
_entity_poly.pdbx_seq_one_letter_code
_entity_poly.pdbx_strand_id
1 'polypeptide(L)'
;MLFSEESGNMDDDAPSVVSGLLREADARILEYLLRHRGAEKGCVSSDFALVNAALQRIVAKDLASGTLFCEWGSGFGVVALLASLHGFDAHGIEIQPDLVEFAEQLAEEFACDVRFVQGTYVPPDGEKLAATPENPWFDSGPSSAYQELEIDADQFDVIFAYP
;
A
#
# COMPACT_ATOMS: atom_id res chain seq x y z
N MET A 1 13.46 49.55 -28.35
CA MET A 1 14.20 48.29 -28.19
C MET A 1 13.97 47.85 -26.74
N LEU A 2 13.04 47.00 -26.55
CA LEU A 2 12.71 46.42 -25.23
C LEU A 2 13.07 44.96 -25.30
N PHE A 3 14.12 44.57 -24.59
CA PHE A 3 14.45 43.17 -24.34
C PHE A 3 13.59 42.68 -23.19
N SER A 4 12.63 41.81 -23.46
CA SER A 4 11.92 41.04 -22.48
C SER A 4 12.85 39.92 -22.02
N GLU A 5 13.29 39.95 -20.77
CA GLU A 5 13.94 38.85 -20.10
C GLU A 5 12.89 37.76 -19.84
N GLU A 6 13.00 36.66 -20.55
CA GLU A 6 12.34 35.44 -20.20
C GLU A 6 13.01 34.90 -18.93
N SER A 7 12.33 35.07 -17.79
CA SER A 7 12.67 34.37 -16.57
C SER A 7 12.32 32.89 -16.76
N GLY A 8 13.33 32.12 -17.15
CA GLY A 8 13.27 30.67 -17.14
C GLY A 8 12.97 30.20 -15.70
N ASN A 9 11.83 29.57 -15.55
CA ASN A 9 11.42 28.90 -14.32
C ASN A 9 12.33 27.69 -14.11
N MET A 10 13.35 27.85 -13.25
CA MET A 10 14.26 26.78 -12.81
C MET A 10 13.77 26.17 -11.50
N ASP A 11 12.50 25.79 -11.44
CA ASP A 11 11.91 25.11 -10.29
C ASP A 11 11.24 23.81 -10.75
N ASP A 12 12.00 22.78 -11.11
CA ASP A 12 11.40 21.45 -11.24
C ASP A 12 12.43 20.31 -11.26
N ASP A 13 13.36 20.27 -10.33
CA ASP A 13 14.31 19.14 -10.25
C ASP A 13 14.39 18.51 -8.85
N ALA A 14 13.45 18.77 -7.97
CA ALA A 14 13.29 17.99 -6.75
C ALA A 14 12.44 16.75 -7.10
N PRO A 15 12.94 15.52 -6.81
CA PRO A 15 12.13 14.32 -6.98
C PRO A 15 10.84 14.47 -6.19
N SER A 16 9.69 14.22 -6.83
CA SER A 16 8.39 14.25 -6.13
C SER A 16 8.43 13.27 -4.94
N VAL A 17 7.64 13.53 -3.88
CA VAL A 17 7.54 12.63 -2.72
C VAL A 17 7.28 11.20 -3.16
N VAL A 18 6.40 11.01 -4.16
CA VAL A 18 6.11 9.70 -4.75
C VAL A 18 7.37 9.05 -5.33
N SER A 19 8.16 9.76 -6.13
CA SER A 19 9.38 9.18 -6.71
C SER A 19 10.46 8.89 -5.66
N GLY A 20 10.49 9.68 -4.59
CA GLY A 20 11.33 9.41 -3.41
C GLY A 20 10.92 8.13 -2.71
N LEU A 21 9.63 7.99 -2.39
CA LEU A 21 9.04 6.82 -1.77
C LEU A 21 9.33 5.55 -2.58
N LEU A 22 9.03 5.56 -3.88
CA LEU A 22 9.21 4.38 -4.74
C LEU A 22 10.67 3.93 -4.81
N ARG A 23 11.60 4.87 -4.93
CA ARG A 23 13.03 4.56 -4.96
C ARG A 23 13.51 3.95 -3.64
N GLU A 24 13.08 4.50 -2.50
CA GLU A 24 13.43 3.99 -1.18
C GLU A 24 12.80 2.61 -0.94
N ALA A 25 11.53 2.44 -1.29
CA ALA A 25 10.83 1.17 -1.20
C ALA A 25 11.55 0.08 -2.00
N ASP A 26 11.87 0.33 -3.27
CA ASP A 26 12.58 -0.62 -4.13
C ASP A 26 13.92 -1.05 -3.52
N ALA A 27 14.69 -0.10 -2.99
CA ALA A 27 15.99 -0.38 -2.35
C ALA A 27 15.83 -1.28 -1.12
N ARG A 28 14.87 -0.97 -0.24
CA ARG A 28 14.63 -1.75 0.99
C ARG A 28 14.02 -3.12 0.71
N ILE A 29 13.11 -3.21 -0.25
CA ILE A 29 12.53 -4.48 -0.69
C ILE A 29 13.62 -5.40 -1.22
N LEU A 30 14.50 -4.89 -2.08
CA LEU A 30 15.63 -5.65 -2.60
C LEU A 30 16.53 -6.14 -1.47
N GLU A 31 16.86 -5.28 -0.50
CA GLU A 31 17.69 -5.65 0.66
C GLU A 31 17.00 -6.73 1.50
N TYR A 32 15.71 -6.59 1.77
CA TYR A 32 14.92 -7.59 2.50
C TYR A 32 14.95 -8.95 1.79
N LEU A 33 14.65 -8.99 0.49
CA LEU A 33 14.66 -10.22 -0.32
C LEU A 33 16.04 -10.88 -0.37
N LEU A 34 17.11 -10.08 -0.43
CA LEU A 34 18.49 -10.61 -0.40
C LEU A 34 18.85 -11.25 0.94
N ARG A 35 18.35 -10.69 2.05
CA ARG A 35 18.58 -11.25 3.40
C ARG A 35 17.74 -12.51 3.65
N HIS A 36 16.56 -12.60 3.09
CA HIS A 36 15.59 -13.68 3.32
C HIS A 36 15.53 -14.68 2.15
N ARG A 37 16.64 -14.88 1.43
CA ARG A 37 16.73 -15.84 0.33
C ARG A 37 16.23 -17.22 0.73
N GLY A 38 15.13 -17.66 0.13
CA GLY A 38 14.45 -18.92 0.40
C GLY A 38 13.15 -18.82 1.19
N ALA A 39 12.80 -17.66 1.75
CA ALA A 39 11.50 -17.38 2.38
C ALA A 39 10.48 -16.77 1.41
N GLU A 40 10.82 -16.65 0.13
CA GLU A 40 10.10 -15.91 -0.92
C GLU A 40 8.70 -16.47 -1.28
N LYS A 41 8.17 -17.40 -0.50
CA LYS A 41 6.82 -17.91 -0.76
C LYS A 41 5.77 -16.87 -0.37
N GLY A 42 5.32 -16.09 -1.34
CA GLY A 42 4.15 -15.23 -1.21
C GLY A 42 4.39 -13.72 -1.25
N CYS A 43 5.62 -13.25 -1.37
CA CYS A 43 5.88 -11.82 -1.51
C CYS A 43 6.09 -11.46 -2.99
N VAL A 44 5.02 -10.99 -3.65
CA VAL A 44 5.07 -10.50 -5.03
C VAL A 44 4.86 -8.99 -5.01
N SER A 45 5.85 -8.23 -5.44
CA SER A 45 5.72 -6.78 -5.58
C SER A 45 4.80 -6.43 -6.75
N SER A 46 3.85 -5.53 -6.49
CA SER A 46 3.02 -4.90 -7.52
C SER A 46 3.87 -3.99 -8.41
N ASP A 47 3.39 -3.69 -9.61
CA ASP A 47 3.91 -2.58 -10.40
C ASP A 47 3.46 -1.25 -9.78
N PHE A 48 4.27 -0.70 -8.89
CA PHE A 48 3.95 0.51 -8.14
C PHE A 48 3.73 1.74 -9.02
N ALA A 49 4.40 1.82 -10.17
CA ALA A 49 4.19 2.92 -11.10
C ALA A 49 2.80 2.84 -11.74
N LEU A 50 2.36 1.64 -12.12
CA LEU A 50 1.02 1.40 -12.65
C LEU A 50 -0.05 1.66 -11.58
N VAL A 51 0.17 1.18 -10.34
CA VAL A 51 -0.74 1.43 -9.21
C VAL A 51 -0.86 2.92 -8.92
N ASN A 52 0.26 3.65 -8.88
CA ASN A 52 0.24 5.10 -8.68
C ASN A 52 -0.58 5.82 -9.76
N ALA A 53 -0.42 5.45 -11.03
CA ALA A 53 -1.21 6.02 -12.12
C ALA A 53 -2.71 5.66 -12.00
N ALA A 54 -3.04 4.47 -11.51
CA ALA A 54 -4.41 4.06 -11.26
C ALA A 54 -5.05 4.89 -10.13
N LEU A 55 -4.35 5.07 -9.01
CA LEU A 55 -4.82 5.90 -7.88
C LEU A 55 -5.05 7.36 -8.31
N GLN A 56 -4.13 7.95 -9.07
CA GLN A 56 -4.30 9.28 -9.65
C GLN A 56 -5.57 9.35 -10.52
N ARG A 57 -5.81 8.32 -11.31
CA ARG A 57 -7.00 8.28 -12.16
C ARG A 57 -8.30 8.15 -11.36
N ILE A 58 -8.30 7.34 -10.28
CA ILE A 58 -9.46 7.18 -9.39
C ILE A 58 -9.84 8.56 -8.81
N VAL A 59 -8.87 9.27 -8.26
CA VAL A 59 -9.08 10.61 -7.69
C VAL A 59 -9.51 11.62 -8.75
N ALA A 60 -8.77 11.71 -9.86
CA ALA A 60 -9.05 12.70 -10.91
C ALA A 60 -10.40 12.52 -11.61
N LYS A 61 -10.97 11.33 -11.56
CA LYS A 61 -12.25 10.97 -12.20
C LYS A 61 -13.39 10.74 -11.21
N ASP A 62 -13.12 10.94 -9.90
CA ASP A 62 -14.10 10.72 -8.84
C ASP A 62 -14.78 9.33 -8.95
N LEU A 63 -13.93 8.28 -9.04
CA LEU A 63 -14.39 6.91 -9.29
C LEU A 63 -14.69 6.13 -8.00
N ALA A 64 -14.23 6.62 -6.84
CA ALA A 64 -14.51 6.02 -5.55
C ALA A 64 -15.71 6.69 -4.89
N SER A 65 -16.48 5.94 -4.08
CA SER A 65 -17.64 6.46 -3.34
C SER A 65 -17.23 7.32 -2.14
N GLY A 66 -15.98 7.19 -1.69
CA GLY A 66 -15.39 7.92 -0.57
C GLY A 66 -13.88 7.76 -0.57
N THR A 67 -13.26 7.97 0.58
CA THR A 67 -11.80 7.99 0.72
C THR A 67 -11.22 6.83 1.52
N LEU A 68 -12.05 5.94 2.05
CA LEU A 68 -11.59 4.84 2.88
C LEU A 68 -10.96 3.73 2.02
N PHE A 69 -9.65 3.55 2.17
CA PHE A 69 -8.85 2.62 1.36
C PHE A 69 -8.25 1.50 2.21
N CYS A 70 -8.23 0.29 1.68
CA CYS A 70 -7.53 -0.83 2.31
C CYS A 70 -6.69 -1.62 1.31
N GLU A 71 -5.44 -1.92 1.67
CA GLU A 71 -4.57 -2.88 1.00
C GLU A 71 -4.63 -4.23 1.72
N TRP A 72 -5.13 -5.26 1.05
CA TRP A 72 -5.17 -6.62 1.55
C TRP A 72 -3.87 -7.35 1.20
N GLY A 73 -3.21 -7.90 2.23
CA GLY A 73 -1.87 -8.47 2.07
C GLY A 73 -0.87 -7.38 1.72
N SER A 74 -0.80 -6.34 2.56
CA SER A 74 -0.08 -5.11 2.22
C SER A 74 1.43 -5.29 2.06
N GLY A 75 1.98 -6.41 2.52
CA GLY A 75 3.41 -6.67 2.40
C GLY A 75 4.24 -5.49 2.92
N PHE A 76 4.97 -4.87 2.04
CA PHE A 76 5.79 -3.69 2.35
C PHE A 76 4.99 -2.37 2.49
N GLY A 77 3.67 -2.40 2.31
CA GLY A 77 2.78 -1.26 2.52
C GLY A 77 2.82 -0.17 1.45
N VAL A 78 3.55 -0.37 0.36
CA VAL A 78 3.83 0.70 -0.62
C VAL A 78 2.56 1.21 -1.29
N VAL A 79 1.58 0.34 -1.56
CA VAL A 79 0.33 0.78 -2.21
C VAL A 79 -0.54 1.59 -1.26
N ALA A 80 -0.63 1.20 0.02
CA ALA A 80 -1.33 1.99 1.04
C ALA A 80 -0.67 3.36 1.25
N LEU A 81 0.67 3.43 1.22
CA LEU A 81 1.41 4.69 1.28
C LEU A 81 1.12 5.57 0.07
N LEU A 82 1.10 5.01 -1.13
CA LEU A 82 0.70 5.74 -2.33
C LEU A 82 -0.74 6.25 -2.23
N ALA A 83 -1.66 5.43 -1.73
CA ALA A 83 -3.06 5.83 -1.53
C ALA A 83 -3.16 7.03 -0.57
N SER A 84 -2.44 7.01 0.55
CA SER A 84 -2.37 8.13 1.49
C SER A 84 -1.85 9.42 0.83
N LEU A 85 -0.78 9.33 0.01
CA LEU A 85 -0.25 10.47 -0.74
C LEU A 85 -1.26 11.03 -1.76
N HIS A 86 -2.22 10.25 -2.19
CA HIS A 86 -3.32 10.68 -3.06
C HIS A 86 -4.58 11.12 -2.31
N GLY A 87 -4.51 11.21 -0.97
CA GLY A 87 -5.59 11.75 -0.13
C GLY A 87 -6.61 10.71 0.34
N PHE A 88 -6.31 9.43 0.23
CA PHE A 88 -7.12 8.39 0.85
C PHE A 88 -6.81 8.27 2.36
N ASP A 89 -7.82 7.93 3.14
CA ASP A 89 -7.68 7.40 4.49
C ASP A 89 -7.28 5.92 4.37
N ALA A 90 -5.97 5.68 4.42
CA ALA A 90 -5.38 4.44 3.95
C ALA A 90 -5.04 3.48 5.10
N HIS A 91 -5.35 2.21 4.86
CA HIS A 91 -5.10 1.11 5.78
C HIS A 91 -4.40 -0.03 5.06
N GLY A 92 -3.57 -0.79 5.78
CA GLY A 92 -2.92 -2.00 5.28
C GLY A 92 -3.11 -3.15 6.25
N ILE A 93 -3.45 -4.33 5.73
CA ILE A 93 -3.57 -5.56 6.51
C ILE A 93 -2.51 -6.54 6.03
N GLU A 94 -1.64 -6.98 6.95
CA GLU A 94 -0.56 -7.92 6.63
C GLU A 94 -0.43 -8.96 7.77
N ILE A 95 -0.21 -10.22 7.41
CA ILE A 95 -0.09 -11.31 8.39
C ILE A 95 1.32 -11.42 8.99
N GLN A 96 2.34 -11.01 8.24
CA GLN A 96 3.74 -11.10 8.63
C GLN A 96 4.15 -9.87 9.45
N PRO A 97 4.52 -10.02 10.73
CA PRO A 97 4.80 -8.88 11.60
C PRO A 97 6.03 -8.05 11.17
N ASP A 98 7.02 -8.68 10.58
CA ASP A 98 8.22 -8.00 10.07
C ASP A 98 7.93 -7.11 8.85
N LEU A 99 6.94 -7.47 8.03
CA LEU A 99 6.48 -6.63 6.93
C LEU A 99 5.63 -5.47 7.42
N VAL A 100 4.80 -5.68 8.46
CA VAL A 100 4.07 -4.59 9.13
C VAL A 100 5.05 -3.55 9.67
N GLU A 101 6.08 -4.00 10.42
CA GLU A 101 7.11 -3.10 10.95
C GLU A 101 7.84 -2.33 9.83
N PHE A 102 8.13 -3.00 8.73
CA PHE A 102 8.73 -2.37 7.55
C PHE A 102 7.84 -1.26 6.97
N ALA A 103 6.54 -1.54 6.80
CA ALA A 103 5.58 -0.60 6.26
C ALA A 103 5.40 0.62 7.17
N GLU A 104 5.35 0.41 8.50
CA GLU A 104 5.26 1.48 9.50
C GLU A 104 6.50 2.40 9.46
N GLN A 105 7.71 1.83 9.38
CA GLN A 105 8.94 2.61 9.27
C GLN A 105 8.96 3.48 7.99
N LEU A 106 8.47 2.93 6.88
CA LEU A 106 8.40 3.66 5.62
C LEU A 106 7.33 4.78 5.70
N ALA A 107 6.19 4.51 6.36
CA ALA A 107 5.15 5.51 6.61
C ALA A 107 5.67 6.69 7.43
N GLU A 108 6.41 6.41 8.51
CA GLU A 108 7.02 7.44 9.36
C GLU A 108 8.01 8.31 8.58
N GLU A 109 8.89 7.70 7.79
CA GLU A 109 9.92 8.41 7.01
C GLU A 109 9.32 9.35 5.98
N PHE A 110 8.25 8.93 5.31
CA PHE A 110 7.59 9.73 4.27
C PHE A 110 6.41 10.56 4.79
N ALA A 111 6.20 10.57 6.12
CA ALA A 111 5.10 11.28 6.78
C ALA A 111 3.72 10.94 6.17
N CYS A 112 3.53 9.68 5.80
CA CYS A 112 2.27 9.15 5.32
C CYS A 112 1.40 8.73 6.52
N ASP A 113 0.15 9.19 6.55
CA ASP A 113 -0.83 8.77 7.56
C ASP A 113 -1.51 7.48 7.07
N VAL A 114 -0.97 6.34 7.48
CA VAL A 114 -1.46 5.00 7.14
C VAL A 114 -1.49 4.15 8.39
N ARG A 115 -2.59 3.46 8.63
CA ARG A 115 -2.70 2.49 9.72
C ARG A 115 -2.44 1.08 9.19
N PHE A 116 -1.34 0.47 9.61
CA PHE A 116 -1.05 -0.94 9.35
C PHE A 116 -1.49 -1.80 10.53
N VAL A 117 -2.08 -2.97 10.23
CA VAL A 117 -2.54 -3.93 11.23
C VAL A 117 -2.05 -5.32 10.89
N GLN A 118 -1.48 -5.99 11.90
CA GLN A 118 -1.12 -7.39 11.76
C GLN A 118 -2.35 -8.28 11.89
N GLY A 119 -2.66 -9.05 10.86
CA GLY A 119 -3.78 -9.98 10.90
C GLY A 119 -4.17 -10.53 9.54
N THR A 120 -5.26 -11.28 9.52
CA THR A 120 -5.86 -11.73 8.27
C THR A 120 -6.86 -10.71 7.74
N TYR A 121 -6.84 -10.52 6.41
CA TYR A 121 -7.88 -9.75 5.72
C TYR A 121 -9.15 -10.58 5.42
N VAL A 122 -9.17 -11.86 5.79
CA VAL A 122 -10.37 -12.69 5.69
C VAL A 122 -11.36 -12.27 6.77
N PRO A 123 -12.58 -11.83 6.42
CA PRO A 123 -13.59 -11.47 7.41
C PRO A 123 -13.96 -12.67 8.31
N PRO A 124 -14.46 -12.46 9.53
CA PRO A 124 -14.79 -13.54 10.47
C PRO A 124 -15.74 -14.62 9.91
N ASP A 125 -16.64 -14.24 9.00
CA ASP A 125 -17.55 -15.18 8.33
C ASP A 125 -16.97 -15.80 7.05
N GLY A 126 -15.82 -15.31 6.59
CA GLY A 126 -15.13 -15.74 5.37
C GLY A 126 -14.28 -17.01 5.55
N GLU A 127 -14.01 -17.45 6.78
CA GLU A 127 -13.15 -18.61 7.07
C GLU A 127 -13.61 -19.90 6.35
N LYS A 128 -14.92 -20.07 6.18
CA LYS A 128 -15.49 -21.22 5.47
C LYS A 128 -15.20 -21.22 3.97
N LEU A 129 -14.94 -20.06 3.40
CA LEU A 129 -14.57 -19.87 1.98
C LEU A 129 -13.06 -19.97 1.78
N ALA A 130 -12.29 -19.62 2.80
CA ALA A 130 -10.82 -19.57 2.75
C ALA A 130 -10.16 -20.95 2.87
N ALA A 131 -10.79 -21.89 3.56
CA ALA A 131 -10.19 -23.18 3.94
C ALA A 131 -10.23 -24.25 2.83
N THR A 132 -10.05 -23.90 1.56
CA THR A 132 -9.94 -24.91 0.51
C THR A 132 -8.46 -25.17 0.18
N PRO A 133 -8.04 -26.47 -0.02
CA PRO A 133 -6.67 -26.82 -0.39
C PRO A 133 -6.19 -26.18 -1.70
N GLU A 134 -7.12 -25.63 -2.47
CA GLU A 134 -6.90 -25.06 -3.79
C GLU A 134 -6.53 -23.57 -3.73
N ASN A 135 -6.62 -22.94 -2.55
CA ASN A 135 -6.37 -21.53 -2.39
C ASN A 135 -5.42 -21.24 -1.20
N PRO A 136 -4.12 -21.55 -1.35
CA PRO A 136 -3.13 -21.42 -0.28
C PRO A 136 -2.84 -19.98 0.14
N TRP A 137 -3.42 -19.01 -0.55
CA TRP A 137 -3.23 -17.56 -0.30
C TRP A 137 -4.15 -17.01 0.79
N PHE A 138 -5.17 -17.75 1.19
CA PHE A 138 -6.07 -17.37 2.27
C PHE A 138 -5.62 -18.01 3.58
N ASP A 139 -4.68 -17.38 4.26
CA ASP A 139 -4.35 -17.75 5.63
C ASP A 139 -5.37 -17.12 6.58
N SER A 140 -6.08 -17.99 7.30
CA SER A 140 -7.05 -17.58 8.31
C SER A 140 -6.41 -17.17 9.63
N GLY A 141 -5.20 -16.67 9.66
CA GLY A 141 -4.42 -16.21 10.80
C GLY A 141 -5.15 -16.04 12.15
N PRO A 142 -4.44 -15.84 13.25
CA PRO A 142 -4.99 -15.95 14.61
C PRO A 142 -6.01 -14.86 14.99
N SER A 143 -6.08 -13.75 14.22
CA SER A 143 -7.04 -12.66 14.49
C SER A 143 -7.47 -11.96 13.21
N SER A 144 -8.75 -11.60 13.14
CA SER A 144 -9.25 -10.72 12.09
C SER A 144 -8.74 -9.29 12.31
N ALA A 145 -8.07 -8.72 11.34
CA ALA A 145 -7.59 -7.34 11.38
C ALA A 145 -8.71 -6.31 11.51
N TYR A 146 -9.91 -6.64 11.06
CA TYR A 146 -11.08 -5.74 11.12
C TYR A 146 -11.52 -5.38 12.54
N GLN A 147 -11.31 -6.28 13.52
CA GLN A 147 -11.58 -5.98 14.92
C GLN A 147 -10.65 -4.92 15.48
N GLU A 148 -9.38 -4.95 15.07
CA GLU A 148 -8.39 -3.96 15.48
C GLU A 148 -8.58 -2.63 14.76
N LEU A 149 -8.94 -2.68 13.46
CA LEU A 149 -9.27 -1.49 12.67
C LEU A 149 -10.54 -0.79 13.17
N GLU A 150 -11.48 -1.53 13.78
CA GLU A 150 -12.84 -1.07 14.09
C GLU A 150 -13.61 -0.63 12.83
N ILE A 151 -13.28 -1.24 11.69
CA ILE A 151 -13.86 -1.00 10.37
C ILE A 151 -14.16 -2.35 9.75
N ASP A 152 -15.37 -2.58 9.28
CA ASP A 152 -15.76 -3.80 8.58
C ASP A 152 -15.31 -3.77 7.10
N ALA A 153 -15.13 -4.94 6.51
CA ALA A 153 -14.62 -5.07 5.14
C ALA A 153 -15.48 -4.35 4.09
N ASP A 154 -16.79 -4.27 4.31
CA ASP A 154 -17.75 -3.63 3.41
C ASP A 154 -17.84 -2.10 3.57
N GLN A 155 -17.14 -1.53 4.54
CA GLN A 155 -17.07 -0.08 4.75
C GLN A 155 -15.99 0.59 3.91
N PHE A 156 -15.03 -0.18 3.37
CA PHE A 156 -13.98 0.39 2.52
C PHE A 156 -14.54 0.79 1.15
N ASP A 157 -14.23 2.01 0.71
CA ASP A 157 -14.61 2.54 -0.60
C ASP A 157 -13.74 1.99 -1.72
N VAL A 158 -12.48 1.69 -1.41
CA VAL A 158 -11.49 1.12 -2.34
C VAL A 158 -10.70 0.02 -1.63
N ILE A 159 -10.68 -1.16 -2.21
CA ILE A 159 -9.83 -2.26 -1.77
C ILE A 159 -8.84 -2.59 -2.88
N PHE A 160 -7.57 -2.66 -2.53
CA PHE A 160 -6.52 -3.19 -3.38
C PHE A 160 -6.07 -4.55 -2.86
N ALA A 161 -6.00 -5.53 -3.75
CA ALA A 161 -5.43 -6.84 -3.49
C ALA A 161 -4.58 -7.25 -4.70
N TYR A 162 -3.38 -7.78 -4.43
CA TYR A 162 -2.51 -8.31 -5.48
C TYR A 162 -2.22 -9.78 -5.15
N PRO A 163 -2.60 -10.72 -6.05
CA PRO A 163 -2.47 -12.16 -5.83
C PRO A 163 -1.01 -12.66 -5.97
#